data_8415604294d59bd7a3bf3cd173fb2777
#
_entry.id   8415604294d59bd7a3bf3cd173fb2777
#
_cell.length_a   1.000
_cell.length_b   1.000
_cell.length_c   1.000
_cell.angle_alpha   90.00
_cell.angle_beta   90.00
_cell.angle_gamma   90.00
#
_symmetry.space_group_name_H-M   'P 1'
#
loop_
_entity.id
_entity.type
_entity.pdbx_description
1 polymer ?
#
loop_
_entity_poly.entity_id
_entity_poly.type
_entity_poly.pdbx_seq_one_letter_code
_entity_poly.pdbx_strand_id
1 'polypeptide(L)'
;RASAAGEVGKIKMENGEDIFSPAREEEVLANVLEAHSKYPNALDVNTVRAVFREIMSGSRALQKLLKVTYLGPEYSYSHLAAIERFGQAVEFVPVGSITAVFEEVNRGHADFGVVPVENSTDGRIADTLDMFMRMPQMIICSEIRLQIHHNLMAKCEAKDIRRVYSKPQAISQCRNWLGKNTPHALLTEVSSTTTAAELAQREPGAAAVASRQAAVRYGLRILFEDIQDSADNETRFAVIGHQKTAKTGNDKTTLMFRIPHSPGSLADAIAVFKSNKVNLAWIESFPSRIAKNEYIFFADFEGHIDDPKISKMLKAFNDECTEVTVLGSYPIAQISG
;
A
#
# COMPACT_ATOMS: atom_id res chain seq x y z
N ARG A 1 20.10 -22.24 17.49
CA ARG A 1 18.77 -21.57 17.36
C ARG A 1 18.41 -21.26 15.90
N ALA A 2 19.32 -20.73 15.08
CA ALA A 2 19.04 -20.48 13.65
C ALA A 2 18.70 -21.76 12.86
N SER A 3 19.37 -22.88 13.14
CA SER A 3 19.07 -24.18 12.55
C SER A 3 17.65 -24.66 12.88
N ALA A 4 17.22 -24.53 14.14
CA ALA A 4 15.86 -24.91 14.55
C ALA A 4 14.77 -24.05 13.89
N ALA A 5 15.02 -22.72 13.72
CA ALA A 5 14.07 -21.84 13.02
C ALA A 5 13.93 -22.21 11.52
N GLY A 6 15.04 -22.57 10.86
CA GLY A 6 15.01 -23.07 9.49
C GLY A 6 14.27 -24.41 9.34
N GLU A 7 14.39 -25.29 10.31
CA GLU A 7 13.61 -26.54 10.34
C GLU A 7 12.12 -26.29 10.54
N VAL A 8 11.76 -25.38 11.45
CA VAL A 8 10.35 -24.95 11.64
C VAL A 8 9.77 -24.38 10.35
N GLY A 9 10.55 -23.56 9.62
CA GLY A 9 10.12 -23.03 8.33
C GLY A 9 9.86 -24.11 7.29
N LYS A 10 10.72 -25.14 7.21
CA LYS A 10 10.52 -26.29 6.32
C LYS A 10 9.26 -27.07 6.68
N ILE A 11 9.06 -27.37 7.98
CA ILE A 11 7.87 -28.09 8.47
C ILE A 11 6.60 -27.29 8.15
N LYS A 12 6.60 -25.96 8.33
CA LYS A 12 5.46 -25.12 7.96
C LYS A 12 5.15 -25.19 6.47
N MET A 13 6.17 -25.08 5.61
CA MET A 13 5.98 -25.18 4.16
C MET A 13 5.47 -26.57 3.74
N GLU A 14 5.98 -27.63 4.36
CA GLU A 14 5.54 -29.02 4.12
C GLU A 14 4.07 -29.25 4.57
N ASN A 15 3.65 -28.58 5.65
CA ASN A 15 2.29 -28.63 6.17
C ASN A 15 1.34 -27.62 5.49
N GLY A 16 1.82 -26.80 4.55
CA GLY A 16 1.04 -25.75 3.92
C GLY A 16 0.73 -24.56 4.86
N GLU A 17 1.52 -24.38 5.92
CA GLU A 17 1.36 -23.26 6.86
C GLU A 17 2.10 -22.03 6.36
N ASP A 18 1.48 -20.85 6.50
CA ASP A 18 2.03 -19.59 6.07
C ASP A 18 3.20 -19.12 6.97
N ILE A 19 4.28 -18.70 6.35
CA ILE A 19 5.41 -18.03 7.01
C ILE A 19 5.06 -16.58 7.37
N PHE A 20 4.38 -15.89 6.46
CA PHE A 20 3.83 -14.56 6.67
C PHE A 20 2.35 -14.69 7.02
N SER A 21 1.97 -14.24 8.21
CA SER A 21 0.59 -14.28 8.68
C SER A 21 0.19 -12.89 9.20
N PRO A 22 -0.46 -12.07 8.37
CA PRO A 22 -0.89 -10.72 8.76
C PRO A 22 -1.72 -10.72 10.04
N ALA A 23 -2.67 -11.64 10.17
CA ALA A 23 -3.55 -11.72 11.33
C ALA A 23 -2.78 -12.00 12.63
N ARG A 24 -1.81 -12.93 12.60
CA ARG A 24 -1.00 -13.24 13.79
C ARG A 24 -0.06 -12.10 14.16
N GLU A 25 0.48 -11.39 13.18
CA GLU A 25 1.34 -10.24 13.43
C GLU A 25 0.57 -9.08 14.05
N GLU A 26 -0.67 -8.83 13.60
CA GLU A 26 -1.56 -7.84 14.22
C GLU A 26 -1.90 -8.22 15.67
N GLU A 27 -2.19 -9.50 15.93
CA GLU A 27 -2.43 -9.99 17.30
C GLU A 27 -1.23 -9.75 18.22
N VAL A 28 -0.02 -10.10 17.75
CA VAL A 28 1.23 -9.87 18.51
C VAL A 28 1.41 -8.38 18.79
N LEU A 29 1.23 -7.55 17.78
CA LEU A 29 1.39 -6.09 17.92
C LEU A 29 0.34 -5.50 18.86
N ALA A 30 -0.92 -5.94 18.78
CA ALA A 30 -1.98 -5.50 19.69
C ALA A 30 -1.65 -5.82 21.15
N ASN A 31 -1.20 -7.05 21.44
CA ASN A 31 -0.78 -7.47 22.77
C ASN A 31 0.39 -6.64 23.31
N VAL A 32 1.37 -6.33 22.44
CA VAL A 32 2.52 -5.48 22.80
C VAL A 32 2.08 -4.06 23.13
N LEU A 33 1.19 -3.48 22.33
CA LEU A 33 0.70 -2.11 22.55
C LEU A 33 -0.19 -2.02 23.78
N GLU A 34 -1.00 -3.06 24.08
CA GLU A 34 -1.75 -3.13 25.33
C GLU A 34 -0.80 -3.18 26.54
N ALA A 35 0.25 -4.01 26.48
CA ALA A 35 1.24 -4.06 27.54
C ALA A 35 1.98 -2.72 27.70
N HIS A 36 2.35 -2.07 26.58
CA HIS A 36 3.02 -0.77 26.56
C HIS A 36 2.14 0.34 27.16
N SER A 37 0.82 0.33 26.94
CA SER A 37 -0.11 1.34 27.46
C SER A 37 -0.10 1.47 29.00
N LYS A 38 0.37 0.43 29.69
CA LYS A 38 0.56 0.42 31.15
C LYS A 38 1.81 1.22 31.61
N TYR A 39 2.65 1.63 30.67
CA TYR A 39 3.92 2.34 30.93
C TYR A 39 4.01 3.62 30.08
N PRO A 40 3.23 4.68 30.36
CA PRO A 40 3.08 5.85 29.49
C PRO A 40 4.36 6.68 29.31
N ASN A 41 5.38 6.47 30.15
CA ASN A 41 6.67 7.16 30.06
C ASN A 41 7.77 6.32 29.32
N ALA A 42 7.37 5.21 28.71
CA ALA A 42 8.26 4.37 27.91
C ALA A 42 8.45 4.97 26.49
N LEU A 43 8.94 4.16 25.56
CA LEU A 43 9.06 4.53 24.14
C LEU A 43 7.71 4.96 23.57
N ASP A 44 7.72 5.87 22.62
CA ASP A 44 6.50 6.20 21.88
C ASP A 44 5.96 5.00 21.07
N VAL A 45 4.67 5.02 20.75
CA VAL A 45 3.98 3.90 20.09
C VAL A 45 4.59 3.56 18.72
N ASN A 46 5.03 4.57 17.96
CA ASN A 46 5.59 4.35 16.63
C ASN A 46 6.97 3.66 16.74
N THR A 47 7.77 4.05 17.73
CA THR A 47 9.05 3.36 18.03
C THR A 47 8.81 1.91 18.44
N VAL A 48 7.82 1.62 19.29
CA VAL A 48 7.47 0.25 19.67
C VAL A 48 7.05 -0.57 18.44
N ARG A 49 6.20 -0.02 17.58
CA ARG A 49 5.80 -0.67 16.32
C ARG A 49 7.00 -0.98 15.43
N ALA A 50 7.90 -0.02 15.23
CA ALA A 50 9.09 -0.19 14.41
C ALA A 50 10.02 -1.31 14.95
N VAL A 51 10.26 -1.35 16.26
CA VAL A 51 11.07 -2.41 16.90
C VAL A 51 10.45 -3.79 16.68
N PHE A 52 9.15 -3.94 16.96
CA PHE A 52 8.48 -5.24 16.79
C PHE A 52 8.36 -5.66 15.34
N ARG A 53 8.17 -4.73 14.42
CA ARG A 53 8.23 -5.01 12.97
C ARG A 53 9.55 -5.66 12.59
N GLU A 54 10.70 -5.11 13.03
CA GLU A 54 12.01 -5.67 12.70
C GLU A 54 12.26 -7.03 13.41
N ILE A 55 11.77 -7.21 14.63
CA ILE A 55 11.82 -8.50 15.32
C ILE A 55 11.04 -9.57 14.54
N MET A 56 9.80 -9.26 14.12
CA MET A 56 8.99 -10.17 13.33
C MET A 56 9.61 -10.44 11.96
N SER A 57 10.15 -9.42 11.30
CA SER A 57 10.86 -9.55 10.02
C SER A 57 12.05 -10.50 10.14
N GLY A 58 12.93 -10.30 11.13
CA GLY A 58 14.08 -11.18 11.38
C GLY A 58 13.66 -12.60 11.73
N SER A 59 12.59 -12.77 12.52
CA SER A 59 12.06 -14.09 12.87
C SER A 59 11.53 -14.87 11.65
N ARG A 60 10.87 -14.18 10.70
CA ARG A 60 10.45 -14.78 9.43
C ARG A 60 11.64 -15.16 8.56
N ALA A 61 12.63 -14.28 8.45
CA ALA A 61 13.83 -14.51 7.65
C ALA A 61 14.62 -15.74 8.10
N LEU A 62 14.58 -16.10 9.40
CA LEU A 62 15.15 -17.34 9.91
C LEU A 62 14.39 -18.59 9.43
N GLN A 63 13.12 -18.47 9.08
CA GLN A 63 12.31 -19.58 8.55
C GLN A 63 12.42 -19.65 7.02
N LYS A 64 12.19 -18.52 6.35
CA LYS A 64 12.33 -18.33 4.91
C LYS A 64 12.61 -16.86 4.63
N LEU A 65 13.62 -16.57 3.82
CA LEU A 65 13.82 -15.23 3.27
C LEU A 65 12.72 -14.96 2.24
N LEU A 66 11.78 -14.08 2.62
CA LEU A 66 10.69 -13.68 1.72
C LEU A 66 11.24 -12.77 0.63
N LYS A 67 10.69 -12.91 -0.57
CA LYS A 67 10.95 -12.04 -1.71
C LYS A 67 9.73 -11.18 -2.00
N VAL A 68 9.91 -9.85 -1.92
CA VAL A 68 8.84 -8.86 -2.07
C VAL A 68 9.15 -7.94 -3.24
N THR A 69 8.28 -7.98 -4.26
CA THR A 69 8.39 -7.07 -5.41
C THR A 69 7.53 -5.83 -5.21
N TYR A 70 7.95 -4.70 -5.77
CA TYR A 70 7.25 -3.42 -5.63
C TYR A 70 7.52 -2.50 -6.83
N LEU A 71 6.66 -1.47 -7.01
CA LEU A 71 6.87 -0.45 -8.03
C LEU A 71 8.09 0.39 -7.66
N GLY A 72 9.19 0.18 -8.40
CA GLY A 72 10.45 0.90 -8.23
C GLY A 72 10.41 2.38 -8.55
N PRO A 73 11.52 3.05 -8.37
CA PRO A 73 12.81 2.58 -7.89
C PRO A 73 12.88 2.40 -6.37
N GLU A 74 14.05 1.97 -5.85
CA GLU A 74 14.32 1.99 -4.40
C GLU A 74 14.07 3.39 -3.81
N TYR A 75 13.59 3.43 -2.54
CA TYR A 75 13.21 4.65 -1.81
C TYR A 75 12.01 5.40 -2.40
N SER A 76 11.29 4.81 -3.38
CA SER A 76 9.95 5.25 -3.73
C SER A 76 8.97 4.98 -2.58
N TYR A 77 7.81 5.63 -2.58
CA TYR A 77 6.78 5.36 -1.56
C TYR A 77 6.29 3.90 -1.56
N SER A 78 6.31 3.22 -2.72
CA SER A 78 6.03 1.78 -2.79
C SER A 78 7.10 0.95 -2.07
N HIS A 79 8.37 1.33 -2.14
CA HIS A 79 9.43 0.71 -1.36
C HIS A 79 9.26 0.98 0.15
N LEU A 80 8.95 2.22 0.52
CA LEU A 80 8.71 2.56 1.92
C LEU A 80 7.52 1.80 2.50
N ALA A 81 6.44 1.66 1.74
CA ALA A 81 5.30 0.83 2.11
C ALA A 81 5.68 -0.65 2.28
N ALA A 82 6.53 -1.18 1.39
CA ALA A 82 7.02 -2.55 1.52
C ALA A 82 7.87 -2.74 2.79
N ILE A 83 8.77 -1.80 3.11
CA ILE A 83 9.53 -1.81 4.36
C ILE A 83 8.61 -1.70 5.57
N GLU A 84 7.61 -0.82 5.52
CA GLU A 84 6.65 -0.63 6.62
C GLU A 84 5.91 -1.93 6.95
N ARG A 85 5.58 -2.74 5.94
CA ARG A 85 4.85 -4.00 6.16
C ARG A 85 5.74 -5.18 6.49
N PHE A 86 6.89 -5.30 5.83
CA PHE A 86 7.72 -6.50 5.90
C PHE A 86 8.96 -6.34 6.79
N GLY A 87 9.36 -5.11 7.16
CA GLY A 87 10.64 -4.83 7.79
C GLY A 87 11.81 -5.00 6.82
N GLN A 88 13.03 -4.97 7.34
CA GLN A 88 14.25 -4.96 6.51
C GLN A 88 14.79 -6.35 6.16
N ALA A 89 14.36 -7.42 6.86
CA ALA A 89 14.92 -8.76 6.68
C ALA A 89 14.19 -9.54 5.57
N VAL A 90 14.00 -8.92 4.40
CA VAL A 90 13.42 -9.52 3.19
C VAL A 90 14.23 -9.13 1.95
N GLU A 91 14.11 -9.89 0.87
CA GLU A 91 14.67 -9.52 -0.43
C GLU A 91 13.69 -8.59 -1.16
N PHE A 92 14.05 -7.31 -1.31
CA PHE A 92 13.27 -6.32 -2.04
C PHE A 92 13.64 -6.28 -3.51
N VAL A 93 12.65 -6.44 -4.42
CA VAL A 93 12.85 -6.46 -5.87
C VAL A 93 12.08 -5.33 -6.55
N PRO A 94 12.77 -4.23 -6.94
CA PRO A 94 12.13 -3.15 -7.68
C PRO A 94 11.82 -3.57 -9.12
N VAL A 95 10.61 -3.25 -9.59
CA VAL A 95 10.20 -3.45 -10.99
C VAL A 95 9.65 -2.16 -11.60
N GLY A 96 9.64 -2.09 -12.94
CA GLY A 96 9.37 -0.85 -13.66
C GLY A 96 7.90 -0.47 -13.79
N SER A 97 6.95 -1.37 -13.49
CA SER A 97 5.52 -1.12 -13.64
C SER A 97 4.68 -1.94 -12.66
N ILE A 98 3.45 -1.50 -12.41
CA ILE A 98 2.47 -2.25 -11.62
C ILE A 98 2.19 -3.61 -12.26
N THR A 99 2.07 -3.67 -13.59
CA THR A 99 1.91 -4.93 -14.32
C THR A 99 3.03 -5.92 -13.99
N ALA A 100 4.29 -5.46 -13.99
CA ALA A 100 5.42 -6.31 -13.65
C ALA A 100 5.37 -6.83 -12.20
N VAL A 101 4.86 -6.03 -11.24
CA VAL A 101 4.66 -6.51 -9.86
C VAL A 101 3.70 -7.70 -9.84
N PHE A 102 2.54 -7.60 -10.50
CA PHE A 102 1.58 -8.69 -10.58
C PHE A 102 2.15 -9.93 -11.28
N GLU A 103 2.89 -9.73 -12.38
CA GLU A 103 3.50 -10.84 -13.12
C GLU A 103 4.57 -11.58 -12.32
N GLU A 104 5.44 -10.89 -11.58
CA GLU A 104 6.47 -11.50 -10.75
C GLU A 104 5.85 -12.37 -9.64
N VAL A 105 4.77 -11.90 -9.00
CA VAL A 105 4.05 -12.70 -8.01
C VAL A 105 3.33 -13.87 -8.67
N ASN A 106 2.63 -13.64 -9.79
CA ASN A 106 1.88 -14.69 -10.48
C ASN A 106 2.76 -15.84 -11.00
N ARG A 107 4.00 -15.53 -11.39
CA ARG A 107 5.01 -16.53 -11.81
C ARG A 107 5.72 -17.23 -10.64
N GLY A 108 5.46 -16.81 -9.41
CA GLY A 108 6.16 -17.33 -8.22
C GLY A 108 7.62 -16.88 -8.10
N HIS A 109 8.02 -15.83 -8.84
CA HIS A 109 9.35 -15.22 -8.72
C HIS A 109 9.47 -14.34 -7.48
N ALA A 110 8.35 -13.86 -6.95
CA ALA A 110 8.24 -13.17 -5.67
C ALA A 110 7.09 -13.79 -4.85
N ASP A 111 7.25 -13.79 -3.52
CA ASP A 111 6.22 -14.29 -2.60
C ASP A 111 5.06 -13.29 -2.49
N PHE A 112 5.36 -11.99 -2.51
CA PHE A 112 4.40 -10.90 -2.39
C PHE A 112 4.75 -9.74 -3.31
N GLY A 113 3.73 -8.93 -3.64
CA GLY A 113 3.88 -7.67 -4.34
C GLY A 113 3.25 -6.53 -3.57
N VAL A 114 3.85 -5.33 -3.64
CA VAL A 114 3.29 -4.10 -3.06
C VAL A 114 2.94 -3.12 -4.17
N VAL A 115 1.65 -2.79 -4.28
CA VAL A 115 1.12 -1.91 -5.32
C VAL A 115 0.26 -0.80 -4.72
N PRO A 116 0.35 0.45 -5.22
CA PRO A 116 -0.54 1.52 -4.79
C PRO A 116 -1.95 1.28 -5.35
N VAL A 117 -2.98 1.50 -4.55
CA VAL A 117 -4.40 1.35 -4.94
C VAL A 117 -5.08 2.70 -5.07
N GLU A 118 -4.81 3.60 -4.12
CA GLU A 118 -5.46 4.90 -4.01
C GLU A 118 -4.54 5.91 -3.35
N ASN A 119 -4.64 7.16 -3.76
CA ASN A 119 -4.06 8.30 -3.07
C ASN A 119 -5.17 9.29 -2.71
N SER A 120 -5.16 9.84 -1.50
CA SER A 120 -6.22 10.73 -1.00
C SER A 120 -6.40 12.01 -1.83
N THR A 121 -5.35 12.44 -2.54
CA THR A 121 -5.36 13.66 -3.35
C THR A 121 -5.65 13.39 -4.82
N ASP A 122 -5.08 12.31 -5.37
CA ASP A 122 -5.14 11.98 -6.80
C ASP A 122 -6.21 10.92 -7.14
N GLY A 123 -6.81 10.31 -6.11
CA GLY A 123 -7.82 9.26 -6.27
C GLY A 123 -7.24 7.88 -6.59
N ARG A 124 -8.02 7.08 -7.29
CA ARG A 124 -7.69 5.68 -7.62
C ARG A 124 -6.47 5.53 -8.54
N ILE A 125 -5.73 4.45 -8.35
CA ILE A 125 -4.65 4.03 -9.26
C ILE A 125 -5.21 3.04 -10.29
N ALA A 126 -5.55 3.57 -11.46
CA ALA A 126 -6.23 2.82 -12.53
C ALA A 126 -5.47 1.54 -12.95
N ASP A 127 -4.14 1.60 -13.01
CA ASP A 127 -3.31 0.46 -13.42
C ASP A 127 -3.44 -0.73 -12.47
N THR A 128 -3.58 -0.49 -11.16
CA THR A 128 -3.76 -1.56 -10.17
C THR A 128 -5.13 -2.22 -10.31
N LEU A 129 -6.18 -1.43 -10.50
CA LEU A 129 -7.54 -1.96 -10.72
C LEU A 129 -7.63 -2.73 -12.04
N ASP A 130 -6.98 -2.24 -13.11
CA ASP A 130 -6.89 -2.95 -14.40
C ASP A 130 -6.21 -4.32 -14.24
N MET A 131 -5.17 -4.40 -13.41
CA MET A 131 -4.48 -5.68 -13.16
C MET A 131 -5.35 -6.68 -12.38
N PHE A 132 -6.15 -6.26 -11.41
CA PHE A 132 -7.12 -7.15 -10.75
C PHE A 132 -8.19 -7.66 -11.72
N MET A 133 -8.63 -6.85 -12.69
CA MET A 133 -9.53 -7.32 -13.75
C MET A 133 -8.90 -8.38 -14.65
N ARG A 134 -7.59 -8.29 -14.92
CA ARG A 134 -6.84 -9.25 -15.76
C ARG A 134 -6.41 -10.49 -15.02
N MET A 135 -6.16 -10.37 -13.73
CA MET A 135 -5.65 -11.44 -12.86
C MET A 135 -6.53 -11.56 -11.60
N PRO A 136 -7.83 -11.94 -11.74
CA PRO A 136 -8.77 -12.00 -10.62
C PRO A 136 -8.45 -13.09 -9.58
N GLN A 137 -7.51 -14.00 -9.88
CA GLN A 137 -6.98 -14.98 -8.94
C GLN A 137 -5.96 -14.39 -7.96
N MET A 138 -5.46 -13.17 -8.21
CA MET A 138 -4.54 -12.51 -7.32
C MET A 138 -5.29 -11.99 -6.08
N ILE A 139 -4.76 -12.28 -4.89
CA ILE A 139 -5.41 -11.98 -3.62
C ILE A 139 -4.72 -10.79 -2.94
N ILE A 140 -5.51 -9.90 -2.36
CA ILE A 140 -5.02 -8.89 -1.42
C ILE A 140 -4.88 -9.56 -0.06
N CYS A 141 -3.63 -9.73 0.41
CA CYS A 141 -3.31 -10.39 1.67
C CYS A 141 -3.26 -9.40 2.84
N SER A 142 -2.96 -8.13 2.58
CA SER A 142 -2.82 -7.07 3.57
C SER A 142 -2.93 -5.71 2.91
N GLU A 143 -3.14 -4.68 3.72
CA GLU A 143 -3.16 -3.28 3.32
C GLU A 143 -2.08 -2.51 4.07
N ILE A 144 -1.59 -1.44 3.45
CA ILE A 144 -0.70 -0.46 4.07
C ILE A 144 -1.28 0.92 3.78
N ARG A 145 -1.36 1.76 4.80
CA ARG A 145 -1.74 3.17 4.67
C ARG A 145 -0.56 4.01 5.11
N LEU A 146 0.08 4.68 4.16
CA LEU A 146 1.28 5.47 4.38
C LEU A 146 0.99 6.95 4.21
N GLN A 147 1.29 7.73 5.26
CA GLN A 147 1.30 9.19 5.17
C GLN A 147 2.41 9.63 4.21
N ILE A 148 2.09 10.52 3.29
CA ILE A 148 3.04 11.00 2.27
C ILE A 148 3.57 12.36 2.68
N HIS A 149 4.85 12.42 3.00
CA HIS A 149 5.56 13.62 3.37
C HIS A 149 6.49 14.05 2.23
N HIS A 150 6.25 15.24 1.69
CA HIS A 150 7.10 15.82 0.67
C HIS A 150 8.06 16.84 1.26
N ASN A 151 9.36 16.65 1.02
CA ASN A 151 10.40 17.54 1.52
C ASN A 151 11.16 18.17 0.34
N LEU A 152 11.50 19.43 0.44
CA LEU A 152 12.43 20.07 -0.49
C LEU A 152 13.86 19.85 -0.02
N MET A 153 14.67 19.23 -0.88
CA MET A 153 16.04 18.85 -0.58
C MET A 153 17.02 19.26 -1.68
N ALA A 154 18.22 19.65 -1.29
CA ALA A 154 19.28 20.05 -2.23
C ALA A 154 20.66 19.91 -1.61
N LYS A 155 21.70 20.08 -2.43
CA LYS A 155 23.10 20.31 -1.97
C LYS A 155 23.41 21.81 -1.78
N CYS A 156 22.71 22.69 -2.48
CA CYS A 156 22.88 24.13 -2.38
C CYS A 156 22.00 24.77 -1.31
N GLU A 157 22.16 26.07 -1.07
CA GLU A 157 21.26 26.85 -0.26
C GLU A 157 19.96 27.14 -1.00
N ALA A 158 18.87 27.41 -0.26
CA ALA A 158 17.54 27.66 -0.86
C ALA A 158 17.52 28.80 -1.89
N LYS A 159 18.30 29.88 -1.65
CA LYS A 159 18.42 31.03 -2.57
C LYS A 159 19.10 30.72 -3.89
N ASP A 160 19.89 29.62 -3.94
CA ASP A 160 20.68 29.23 -5.11
C ASP A 160 19.95 28.19 -5.97
N ILE A 161 18.72 27.77 -5.58
CA ILE A 161 17.90 26.83 -6.32
C ILE A 161 17.43 27.47 -7.62
N ARG A 162 17.76 26.84 -8.75
CA ARG A 162 17.36 27.25 -10.12
C ARG A 162 16.37 26.28 -10.73
N ARG A 163 16.36 25.04 -10.26
CA ARG A 163 15.51 23.97 -10.77
C ARG A 163 15.03 23.07 -9.64
N VAL A 164 13.77 22.65 -9.72
CA VAL A 164 13.17 21.68 -8.80
C VAL A 164 12.67 20.50 -9.60
N TYR A 165 13.18 19.30 -9.30
CA TYR A 165 12.76 18.06 -9.88
C TYR A 165 11.73 17.37 -8.99
N SER A 166 10.70 16.79 -9.55
CA SER A 166 9.87 15.76 -8.91
C SER A 166 8.96 15.05 -9.91
N LYS A 167 8.22 14.05 -9.42
CA LYS A 167 7.13 13.43 -10.14
C LYS A 167 5.98 14.44 -10.31
N PRO A 168 5.20 14.41 -11.43
CA PRO A 168 4.11 15.35 -11.68
C PRO A 168 3.13 15.50 -10.50
N GLN A 169 2.75 14.37 -9.88
CA GLN A 169 1.86 14.38 -8.71
C GLN A 169 2.45 15.16 -7.53
N ALA A 170 3.71 14.91 -7.19
CA ALA A 170 4.36 15.60 -6.06
C ALA A 170 4.53 17.10 -6.33
N ILE A 171 4.82 17.49 -7.57
CA ILE A 171 4.84 18.92 -7.98
C ILE A 171 3.44 19.53 -7.79
N SER A 172 2.39 18.83 -8.23
CA SER A 172 1.00 19.31 -8.08
C SER A 172 0.61 19.47 -6.63
N GLN A 173 0.97 18.51 -5.78
CA GLN A 173 0.67 18.47 -4.34
C GLN A 173 1.45 19.52 -3.52
N CYS A 174 2.54 20.09 -4.09
CA CYS A 174 3.35 21.12 -3.45
C CYS A 174 3.31 22.46 -4.22
N ARG A 175 2.37 22.62 -5.15
CA ARG A 175 2.34 23.75 -6.10
C ARG A 175 2.31 25.11 -5.45
N ASN A 176 1.45 25.30 -4.46
CA ASN A 176 1.28 26.59 -3.78
C ASN A 176 2.54 26.92 -2.98
N TRP A 177 3.07 25.93 -2.25
CA TRP A 177 4.27 26.13 -1.46
C TRP A 177 5.49 26.44 -2.36
N LEU A 178 5.69 25.69 -3.44
CA LEU A 178 6.79 25.92 -4.41
C LEU A 178 6.68 27.29 -5.08
N GLY A 179 5.48 27.67 -5.52
CA GLY A 179 5.25 28.98 -6.12
C GLY A 179 5.57 30.16 -5.20
N LYS A 180 5.36 29.99 -3.88
CA LYS A 180 5.68 31.01 -2.87
C LYS A 180 7.16 31.05 -2.50
N ASN A 181 7.79 29.90 -2.33
CA ASN A 181 9.12 29.79 -1.71
C ASN A 181 10.26 29.61 -2.72
N THR A 182 9.94 29.12 -3.94
CA THR A 182 10.93 28.93 -5.03
C THR A 182 10.43 29.52 -6.36
N PRO A 183 9.92 30.79 -6.40
CA PRO A 183 9.21 31.34 -7.58
C PRO A 183 10.08 31.46 -8.83
N HIS A 184 11.41 31.47 -8.67
CA HIS A 184 12.37 31.58 -9.78
C HIS A 184 12.88 30.22 -10.28
N ALA A 185 12.55 29.14 -9.60
CA ALA A 185 13.03 27.80 -9.97
C ALA A 185 12.16 27.21 -11.09
N LEU A 186 12.82 26.60 -12.06
CA LEU A 186 12.16 25.84 -13.11
C LEU A 186 11.68 24.50 -12.54
N LEU A 187 10.37 24.26 -12.53
CA LEU A 187 9.81 22.96 -12.15
C LEU A 187 9.98 21.98 -13.32
N THR A 188 10.61 20.85 -13.07
CA THR A 188 10.90 19.83 -14.08
C THR A 188 10.38 18.47 -13.64
N GLU A 189 9.50 17.90 -14.46
CA GLU A 189 8.88 16.62 -14.18
C GLU A 189 9.83 15.46 -14.54
N VAL A 190 9.83 14.43 -13.66
CA VAL A 190 10.59 13.19 -13.84
C VAL A 190 9.72 11.99 -13.47
N SER A 191 10.19 10.78 -13.76
CA SER A 191 9.43 9.54 -13.59
C SER A 191 9.11 9.19 -12.13
N SER A 192 9.97 9.59 -11.18
CA SER A 192 9.78 9.31 -9.75
C SER A 192 10.40 10.39 -8.87
N THR A 193 9.94 10.49 -7.63
CA THR A 193 10.55 11.37 -6.59
C THR A 193 11.99 10.95 -6.27
N THR A 194 12.32 9.68 -6.38
CA THR A 194 13.68 9.16 -6.18
C THR A 194 14.61 9.56 -7.34
N THR A 195 14.13 9.48 -8.59
CA THR A 195 14.87 10.00 -9.75
C THR A 195 15.13 11.49 -9.61
N ALA A 196 14.19 12.24 -9.05
CA ALA A 196 14.36 13.66 -8.74
C ALA A 196 15.53 13.89 -7.76
N ALA A 197 15.60 13.11 -6.68
CA ALA A 197 16.67 13.19 -5.70
C ALA A 197 18.03 12.83 -6.33
N GLU A 198 18.08 11.83 -7.19
CA GLU A 198 19.29 11.45 -7.92
C GLU A 198 19.80 12.60 -8.83
N LEU A 199 18.91 13.25 -9.57
CA LEU A 199 19.26 14.39 -10.42
C LEU A 199 19.72 15.60 -9.59
N ALA A 200 19.03 15.91 -8.48
CA ALA A 200 19.42 17.00 -7.59
C ALA A 200 20.78 16.75 -6.92
N GLN A 201 21.17 15.48 -6.74
CA GLN A 201 22.50 15.14 -6.26
C GLN A 201 23.60 15.52 -7.27
N ARG A 202 23.33 15.40 -8.57
CA ARG A 202 24.32 15.54 -9.65
C ARG A 202 24.41 16.94 -10.23
N GLU A 203 23.27 17.68 -10.28
CA GLU A 203 23.18 18.97 -10.95
C GLU A 203 23.34 20.13 -9.95
N PRO A 204 24.34 21.03 -10.14
CA PRO A 204 24.47 22.21 -9.31
C PRO A 204 23.26 23.15 -9.42
N GLY A 205 22.77 23.67 -8.30
CA GLY A 205 21.60 24.54 -8.26
C GLY A 205 20.25 23.79 -8.45
N ALA A 206 20.27 22.47 -8.44
CA ALA A 206 19.06 21.67 -8.47
C ALA A 206 18.61 21.26 -7.06
N ALA A 207 17.29 21.16 -6.91
CA ALA A 207 16.61 20.61 -5.74
C ALA A 207 15.64 19.50 -6.17
N ALA A 208 15.24 18.68 -5.23
CA ALA A 208 14.20 17.68 -5.43
C ALA A 208 13.09 17.81 -4.40
N VAL A 209 11.87 17.45 -4.80
CA VAL A 209 10.77 17.16 -3.87
C VAL A 209 10.64 15.64 -3.77
N ALA A 210 10.94 15.09 -2.57
CA ALA A 210 10.96 13.65 -2.34
C ALA A 210 10.78 13.29 -0.85
N SER A 211 10.82 12.00 -0.52
CA SER A 211 10.77 11.48 0.84
C SER A 211 12.06 11.77 1.60
N ARG A 212 12.00 11.81 2.94
CA ARG A 212 13.18 11.94 3.82
C ARG A 212 14.22 10.84 3.54
N GLN A 213 13.77 9.63 3.28
CA GLN A 213 14.64 8.48 3.01
C GLN A 213 15.45 8.67 1.71
N ALA A 214 14.85 9.28 0.69
CA ALA A 214 15.57 9.64 -0.52
C ALA A 214 16.67 10.68 -0.25
N ALA A 215 16.42 11.66 0.64
CA ALA A 215 17.46 12.62 1.03
C ALA A 215 18.67 11.93 1.67
N VAL A 216 18.43 11.02 2.61
CA VAL A 216 19.51 10.25 3.27
C VAL A 216 20.29 9.42 2.23
N ARG A 217 19.58 8.71 1.35
CA ARG A 217 20.21 7.86 0.32
C ARG A 217 21.14 8.62 -0.63
N TYR A 218 20.72 9.81 -1.06
CA TYR A 218 21.45 10.62 -2.04
C TYR A 218 22.33 11.71 -1.41
N GLY A 219 22.45 11.74 -0.07
CA GLY A 219 23.27 12.72 0.64
C GLY A 219 22.83 14.16 0.39
N LEU A 220 21.51 14.38 0.26
CA LEU A 220 20.91 15.69 0.13
C LEU A 220 20.51 16.23 1.49
N ARG A 221 20.65 17.54 1.68
CA ARG A 221 20.16 18.22 2.86
C ARG A 221 18.68 18.56 2.65
N ILE A 222 17.83 18.21 3.59
CA ILE A 222 16.45 18.67 3.64
C ILE A 222 16.48 20.16 4.02
N LEU A 223 15.99 20.99 3.11
CA LEU A 223 15.90 22.45 3.32
C LEU A 223 14.58 22.84 3.98
N PHE A 224 13.50 22.17 3.58
CA PHE A 224 12.17 22.36 4.14
C PHE A 224 11.45 21.03 4.20
N GLU A 225 10.82 20.77 5.34
CA GLU A 225 10.04 19.55 5.58
C GLU A 225 8.55 19.83 5.32
N ASP A 226 7.80 18.79 5.00
CA ASP A 226 6.34 18.77 4.91
C ASP A 226 5.76 19.90 4.04
N ILE A 227 6.30 20.05 2.83
CA ILE A 227 5.94 21.15 1.91
C ILE A 227 4.67 20.87 1.09
N GLN A 228 3.99 19.75 1.29
CA GLN A 228 2.72 19.45 0.63
C GLN A 228 1.62 20.45 1.05
N ASP A 229 0.78 20.84 0.10
CA ASP A 229 -0.29 21.81 0.31
C ASP A 229 -1.43 21.26 1.20
N SER A 230 -1.61 19.94 1.26
CA SER A 230 -2.55 19.23 2.13
C SER A 230 -1.83 18.36 3.14
N ALA A 231 -2.18 18.49 4.43
CA ALA A 231 -1.62 17.65 5.49
C ALA A 231 -2.12 16.19 5.41
N ASP A 232 -3.29 15.96 4.80
CA ASP A 232 -3.96 14.65 4.73
C ASP A 232 -3.57 13.85 3.48
N ASN A 233 -2.32 14.02 2.99
CA ASN A 233 -1.83 13.27 1.84
C ASN A 233 -1.43 11.85 2.26
N GLU A 234 -2.26 10.88 1.89
CA GLU A 234 -2.08 9.48 2.21
C GLU A 234 -2.15 8.63 0.94
N THR A 235 -1.33 7.59 0.89
CA THR A 235 -1.43 6.56 -0.15
C THR A 235 -1.75 5.22 0.49
N ARG A 236 -2.76 4.56 -0.04
CA ARG A 236 -3.15 3.21 0.29
C ARG A 236 -2.49 2.23 -0.69
N PHE A 237 -1.82 1.20 -0.14
CA PHE A 237 -1.17 0.14 -0.90
C PHE A 237 -1.82 -1.19 -0.56
N ALA A 238 -1.91 -2.08 -1.55
CA ALA A 238 -2.25 -3.48 -1.37
C ALA A 238 -0.99 -4.33 -1.37
N VAL A 239 -0.94 -5.29 -0.47
CA VAL A 239 -0.02 -6.42 -0.54
C VAL A 239 -0.73 -7.54 -1.28
N ILE A 240 -0.25 -7.90 -2.45
CA ILE A 240 -0.81 -8.97 -3.29
C ILE A 240 -0.01 -10.25 -3.14
N GLY A 241 -0.70 -11.38 -3.21
CA GLY A 241 -0.12 -12.72 -3.10
C GLY A 241 -1.12 -13.81 -3.45
N HIS A 242 -0.82 -15.04 -3.05
CA HIS A 242 -1.69 -16.20 -3.28
C HIS A 242 -2.36 -16.73 -2.00
N GLN A 243 -1.95 -16.24 -0.83
CA GLN A 243 -2.46 -16.72 0.45
C GLN A 243 -3.65 -15.89 0.95
N LYS A 244 -4.61 -16.56 1.58
CA LYS A 244 -5.71 -15.91 2.30
C LYS A 244 -5.26 -15.50 3.69
N THR A 245 -5.78 -14.39 4.18
CA THR A 245 -5.51 -13.93 5.54
C THR A 245 -6.60 -14.43 6.48
N ALA A 246 -6.21 -14.88 7.66
CA ALA A 246 -7.15 -15.30 8.68
C ALA A 246 -7.85 -14.08 9.33
N LYS A 247 -9.04 -14.31 9.86
CA LYS A 247 -9.85 -13.30 10.53
C LYS A 247 -9.17 -12.76 11.79
N THR A 248 -9.22 -11.44 11.99
CA THR A 248 -8.72 -10.75 13.19
C THR A 248 -9.84 -10.17 14.05
N GLY A 249 -11.02 -9.93 13.49
CA GLY A 249 -12.13 -9.24 14.12
C GLY A 249 -12.19 -7.74 13.81
N ASN A 250 -11.13 -7.17 13.25
CA ASN A 250 -11.09 -5.80 12.71
C ASN A 250 -10.62 -5.84 11.26
N ASP A 251 -11.46 -6.39 10.40
CA ASP A 251 -11.12 -6.72 9.03
C ASP A 251 -11.98 -5.94 8.04
N LYS A 252 -11.48 -5.83 6.81
CA LYS A 252 -12.25 -5.44 5.65
C LYS A 252 -12.09 -6.42 4.51
N THR A 253 -13.06 -6.40 3.60
CA THR A 253 -13.07 -7.21 2.39
C THR A 253 -13.14 -6.31 1.18
N THR A 254 -12.31 -6.59 0.19
CA THR A 254 -12.36 -5.97 -1.14
C THR A 254 -13.03 -6.90 -2.13
N LEU A 255 -14.03 -6.35 -2.84
CA LEU A 255 -14.74 -7.03 -3.93
C LEU A 255 -14.45 -6.36 -5.27
N MET A 256 -14.51 -7.17 -6.31
CA MET A 256 -14.74 -6.74 -7.68
C MET A 256 -16.06 -7.38 -8.15
N PHE A 257 -16.98 -6.59 -8.74
CA PHE A 257 -18.27 -7.11 -9.14
C PHE A 257 -18.83 -6.43 -10.39
N ARG A 258 -19.76 -7.10 -11.04
CA ARG A 258 -20.57 -6.60 -12.17
C ARG A 258 -22.05 -6.69 -11.82
N ILE A 259 -22.82 -5.77 -12.37
CA ILE A 259 -24.27 -5.72 -12.19
C ILE A 259 -24.99 -5.78 -13.55
N PRO A 260 -26.26 -6.17 -13.61
CA PRO A 260 -27.08 -6.04 -14.81
C PRO A 260 -27.12 -4.58 -15.30
N HIS A 261 -27.06 -4.38 -16.60
CA HIS A 261 -27.17 -3.03 -17.18
C HIS A 261 -28.64 -2.60 -17.26
N SER A 262 -29.23 -2.30 -16.11
CA SER A 262 -30.63 -1.87 -16.00
C SER A 262 -30.78 -0.77 -14.93
N PRO A 263 -31.82 0.08 -15.07
CA PRO A 263 -32.10 1.12 -14.09
C PRO A 263 -32.29 0.54 -12.68
N GLY A 264 -31.58 1.08 -11.69
CA GLY A 264 -31.69 0.66 -10.29
C GLY A 264 -30.70 -0.41 -9.86
N SER A 265 -30.08 -1.23 -10.74
CA SER A 265 -29.24 -2.37 -10.39
C SER A 265 -28.12 -2.04 -9.39
N LEU A 266 -27.45 -0.90 -9.52
CA LEU A 266 -26.43 -0.49 -8.55
C LEU A 266 -27.05 -0.17 -7.19
N ALA A 267 -28.22 0.49 -7.17
CA ALA A 267 -28.91 0.81 -5.92
C ALA A 267 -29.37 -0.45 -5.20
N ASP A 268 -29.89 -1.45 -5.93
CA ASP A 268 -30.32 -2.73 -5.37
C ASP A 268 -29.14 -3.51 -4.80
N ALA A 269 -28.03 -3.60 -5.51
CA ALA A 269 -26.80 -4.22 -5.02
C ALA A 269 -26.28 -3.53 -3.73
N ILE A 270 -26.22 -2.19 -3.70
CA ILE A 270 -25.77 -1.45 -2.50
C ILE A 270 -26.76 -1.59 -1.33
N ALA A 271 -28.08 -1.71 -1.61
CA ALA A 271 -29.07 -1.89 -0.58
C ALA A 271 -28.88 -3.18 0.24
N VAL A 272 -28.20 -4.20 -0.32
CA VAL A 272 -27.84 -5.44 0.41
C VAL A 272 -26.93 -5.13 1.59
N PHE A 273 -25.95 -4.25 1.44
CA PHE A 273 -25.06 -3.84 2.55
C PHE A 273 -25.86 -3.17 3.67
N LYS A 274 -26.74 -2.23 3.32
CA LYS A 274 -27.61 -1.54 4.28
C LYS A 274 -28.51 -2.54 5.03
N SER A 275 -29.15 -3.46 4.32
CA SER A 275 -30.09 -4.44 4.90
C SER A 275 -29.39 -5.39 5.87
N ASN A 276 -28.12 -5.69 5.64
CA ASN A 276 -27.31 -6.53 6.51
C ASN A 276 -26.48 -5.73 7.55
N LYS A 277 -26.65 -4.40 7.63
CA LYS A 277 -25.90 -3.52 8.54
C LYS A 277 -24.37 -3.71 8.40
N VAL A 278 -23.89 -3.76 7.16
CA VAL A 278 -22.46 -3.79 6.83
C VAL A 278 -22.09 -2.43 6.25
N ASN A 279 -20.99 -1.85 6.74
CA ASN A 279 -20.51 -0.55 6.28
C ASN A 279 -19.75 -0.73 4.95
N LEU A 280 -20.21 -0.05 3.89
CA LEU A 280 -19.51 0.08 2.62
C LEU A 280 -18.54 1.27 2.76
N ALA A 281 -17.24 0.99 2.83
CA ALA A 281 -16.23 2.00 3.13
C ALA A 281 -15.68 2.69 1.87
N TRP A 282 -15.71 2.02 0.73
CA TRP A 282 -15.18 2.55 -0.54
C TRP A 282 -15.89 1.90 -1.72
N ILE A 283 -16.09 2.65 -2.79
CA ILE A 283 -16.62 2.15 -4.06
C ILE A 283 -16.05 2.93 -5.24
N GLU A 284 -15.63 2.22 -6.27
CA GLU A 284 -15.16 2.78 -7.53
C GLU A 284 -15.80 2.06 -8.70
N SER A 285 -16.08 2.80 -9.77
CA SER A 285 -16.57 2.25 -11.04
C SER A 285 -15.48 2.32 -12.10
N PHE A 286 -15.37 1.26 -12.88
CA PHE A 286 -14.41 1.15 -13.97
C PHE A 286 -15.12 0.70 -15.25
N PRO A 287 -14.92 1.36 -16.40
CA PRO A 287 -15.52 0.92 -17.64
C PRO A 287 -14.98 -0.46 -18.03
N SER A 288 -15.87 -1.38 -18.35
CA SER A 288 -15.47 -2.69 -18.87
C SER A 288 -14.77 -2.53 -20.22
N ARG A 289 -13.61 -3.17 -20.37
CA ARG A 289 -12.92 -3.24 -21.66
C ARG A 289 -13.41 -4.40 -22.53
N ILE A 290 -14.27 -5.27 -21.97
CA ILE A 290 -14.75 -6.49 -22.61
C ILE A 290 -16.10 -6.24 -23.28
N ALA A 291 -16.98 -5.49 -22.64
CA ALA A 291 -18.32 -5.20 -23.18
C ALA A 291 -18.60 -3.69 -23.19
N LYS A 292 -19.18 -3.23 -24.28
CA LYS A 292 -19.54 -1.83 -24.47
C LYS A 292 -20.68 -1.45 -23.51
N ASN A 293 -20.54 -0.35 -22.79
CA ASN A 293 -21.52 0.16 -21.82
C ASN A 293 -21.66 -0.66 -20.52
N GLU A 294 -20.77 -1.59 -20.23
CA GLU A 294 -20.72 -2.26 -18.94
C GLU A 294 -19.68 -1.64 -18.02
N TYR A 295 -19.95 -1.72 -16.72
CA TYR A 295 -19.05 -1.26 -15.68
C TYR A 295 -18.66 -2.41 -14.77
N ILE A 296 -17.40 -2.39 -14.34
CA ILE A 296 -16.90 -3.21 -13.25
C ILE A 296 -16.77 -2.30 -12.03
N PHE A 297 -17.24 -2.78 -10.90
CA PHE A 297 -17.17 -2.05 -9.65
C PHE A 297 -16.17 -2.72 -8.72
N PHE A 298 -15.44 -1.88 -7.99
CA PHE A 298 -14.62 -2.30 -6.87
C PHE A 298 -15.23 -1.71 -5.62
N ALA A 299 -15.26 -2.47 -4.54
CA ALA A 299 -15.81 -2.01 -3.27
C ALA A 299 -15.07 -2.62 -2.09
N ASP A 300 -14.87 -1.81 -1.04
CA ASP A 300 -14.42 -2.27 0.27
C ASP A 300 -15.56 -2.16 1.26
N PHE A 301 -15.72 -3.19 2.09
CA PHE A 301 -16.64 -3.16 3.22
C PHE A 301 -16.00 -3.76 4.48
N GLU A 302 -16.51 -3.35 5.63
CA GLU A 302 -16.05 -3.85 6.94
C GLU A 302 -16.53 -5.28 7.19
N GLY A 303 -15.60 -6.14 7.63
CA GLY A 303 -15.82 -7.53 7.99
C GLY A 303 -15.04 -8.51 7.13
N HIS A 304 -14.93 -9.74 7.64
CA HIS A 304 -14.19 -10.84 7.01
C HIS A 304 -15.15 -11.85 6.37
N ILE A 305 -14.79 -12.46 5.23
CA ILE A 305 -15.63 -13.44 4.54
C ILE A 305 -15.98 -14.67 5.38
N ASP A 306 -15.14 -15.04 6.36
CA ASP A 306 -15.38 -16.15 7.27
C ASP A 306 -16.36 -15.78 8.42
N ASP A 307 -16.82 -14.53 8.48
CA ASP A 307 -17.91 -14.15 9.37
C ASP A 307 -19.24 -14.67 8.84
N PRO A 308 -20.04 -15.40 9.65
CA PRO A 308 -21.35 -15.90 9.21
C PRO A 308 -22.28 -14.80 8.71
N LYS A 309 -22.23 -13.60 9.32
CA LYS A 309 -23.00 -12.42 8.89
C LYS A 309 -22.57 -11.98 7.50
N ILE A 310 -21.25 -11.88 7.24
CA ILE A 310 -20.68 -11.46 5.96
C ILE A 310 -20.94 -12.52 4.89
N SER A 311 -20.75 -13.78 5.20
CA SER A 311 -21.04 -14.89 4.28
C SER A 311 -22.51 -14.90 3.84
N LYS A 312 -23.45 -14.61 4.75
CA LYS A 312 -24.88 -14.48 4.42
C LYS A 312 -25.15 -13.27 3.53
N MET A 313 -24.53 -12.13 3.85
CA MET A 313 -24.63 -10.89 3.04
C MET A 313 -24.12 -11.11 1.63
N LEU A 314 -22.92 -11.74 1.48
CA LEU A 314 -22.33 -12.01 0.17
C LEU A 314 -23.19 -12.92 -0.72
N LYS A 315 -23.93 -13.89 -0.14
CA LYS A 315 -24.90 -14.69 -0.92
C LYS A 315 -26.00 -13.80 -1.49
N ALA A 316 -26.62 -12.97 -0.66
CA ALA A 316 -27.67 -12.04 -1.11
C ALA A 316 -27.11 -11.00 -2.11
N PHE A 317 -25.86 -10.55 -1.95
CA PHE A 317 -25.21 -9.64 -2.87
C PHE A 317 -24.94 -10.27 -4.23
N ASN A 318 -24.57 -11.55 -4.25
CA ASN A 318 -24.33 -12.29 -5.48
C ASN A 318 -25.62 -12.47 -6.29
N ASP A 319 -26.80 -12.53 -5.65
CA ASP A 319 -28.09 -12.62 -6.33
C ASP A 319 -28.44 -11.33 -7.10
N GLU A 320 -27.93 -10.18 -6.67
CA GLU A 320 -28.12 -8.87 -7.33
C GLU A 320 -27.04 -8.57 -8.40
N CYS A 321 -25.99 -9.37 -8.48
CA CYS A 321 -24.85 -9.16 -9.36
C CYS A 321 -24.78 -10.22 -10.47
N THR A 322 -24.19 -9.87 -11.61
CA THR A 322 -23.88 -10.84 -12.67
C THR A 322 -22.60 -11.60 -12.40
N GLU A 323 -21.66 -10.99 -11.66
CA GLU A 323 -20.38 -11.58 -11.28
C GLU A 323 -19.88 -10.92 -9.98
N VAL A 324 -19.37 -11.71 -9.04
CA VAL A 324 -18.73 -11.24 -7.81
C VAL A 324 -17.43 -11.98 -7.59
N THR A 325 -16.34 -11.24 -7.46
CA THR A 325 -15.02 -11.78 -7.13
C THR A 325 -14.54 -11.17 -5.82
N VAL A 326 -14.22 -11.99 -4.83
CA VAL A 326 -13.57 -11.54 -3.59
C VAL A 326 -12.07 -11.43 -3.86
N LEU A 327 -11.55 -10.22 -3.84
CA LEU A 327 -10.11 -9.96 -4.03
C LEU A 327 -9.31 -10.18 -2.74
N GLY A 328 -9.94 -10.16 -1.58
CA GLY A 328 -9.32 -10.48 -0.30
C GLY A 328 -10.11 -9.98 0.89
N SER A 329 -9.90 -10.65 2.04
CA SER A 329 -10.29 -10.15 3.37
C SER A 329 -9.03 -10.06 4.21
N TYR A 330 -8.82 -8.95 4.87
CA TYR A 330 -7.56 -8.64 5.57
C TYR A 330 -7.77 -7.60 6.68
N PRO A 331 -6.85 -7.51 7.67
CA PRO A 331 -6.92 -6.51 8.72
C PRO A 331 -6.96 -5.07 8.19
N ILE A 332 -7.78 -4.23 8.82
CA ILE A 332 -7.81 -2.79 8.53
C ILE A 332 -6.49 -2.17 8.99
N ALA A 333 -5.74 -1.59 8.05
CA ALA A 333 -4.46 -0.95 8.37
C ALA A 333 -4.67 0.38 9.10
N GLN A 334 -3.79 0.65 10.07
CA GLN A 334 -3.64 1.98 10.66
C GLN A 334 -2.69 2.81 9.77
N ILE A 335 -2.88 4.14 9.80
CA ILE A 335 -2.00 5.06 9.07
C ILE A 335 -0.62 5.04 9.74
N SER A 336 0.43 4.83 8.96
CA SER A 336 1.81 4.91 9.37
C SER A 336 2.53 6.05 8.61
N GLY A 337 3.47 6.71 9.29
CA GLY A 337 4.21 7.82 8.72
C GLY A 337 5.03 8.56 9.76
#